data_e232f0e0ed8e4228ec2fe406b7220d59
#
_entry.id   e232f0e0ed8e4228ec2fe406b7220d59
#
_cell.length_a   1.000
_cell.length_b   1.000
_cell.length_c   1.000
_cell.angle_alpha   90.00
_cell.angle_beta   90.00
_cell.angle_gamma   90.00
#
_symmetry.space_group_name_H-M   'P 1'
#
loop_
_entity.id
_entity.type
_entity.pdbx_description
1 polymer ?
#
loop_
_entity_poly.entity_id
_entity_poly.type
_entity_poly.pdbx_seq_one_letter_code
_entity_poly.pdbx_strand_id
1 'polypeptide(L)'
;LDVGIRKERYLTVNLPEEQEVAVSVKILASAEVEMTEADTEDAVINRETSRDTKIIPLEASFEVTKTADRSVAVPGDKILFQICIRNTGERTLHSVVTTERFQLGNVPVQFLEKEGVVLNKSKTKARIERIEPGKAAGLQAMVTLPENLKEQELLNEVTVTTLETGEQVMTSQAKIQIRVDEEVETEEADRMSVDMDNSAVSHTGESYPASTHPKTGDPYQPFLWLAMIPGSMLAAGWIRRWM
;
A
#
# COMPACT_ATOMS: atom_id res chain seq x y z
N LEU A 1 43.23 -19.71 -41.12
CA LEU A 1 43.16 -19.16 -39.77
C LEU A 1 44.55 -19.07 -39.18
N ASP A 2 45.03 -17.85 -38.86
CA ASP A 2 46.30 -17.71 -38.19
C ASP A 2 46.28 -18.42 -36.84
N VAL A 3 47.28 -19.16 -36.53
CA VAL A 3 47.39 -19.93 -35.29
C VAL A 3 47.38 -18.96 -34.11
N GLY A 4 46.42 -19.10 -33.21
CA GLY A 4 46.29 -18.29 -32.00
C GLY A 4 45.27 -17.15 -32.06
N ILE A 5 44.55 -16.94 -33.17
CA ILE A 5 43.46 -15.96 -33.21
C ILE A 5 42.15 -16.56 -32.69
N ARG A 6 41.66 -16.00 -31.59
CA ARG A 6 40.33 -16.30 -31.04
C ARG A 6 39.29 -15.38 -31.69
N LYS A 7 38.29 -15.96 -32.34
CA LYS A 7 37.11 -15.22 -32.82
C LYS A 7 35.92 -15.50 -31.94
N GLU A 8 35.31 -14.45 -31.44
CA GLU A 8 34.09 -14.54 -30.64
C GLU A 8 32.87 -14.18 -31.47
N ARG A 9 31.78 -14.91 -31.28
CA ARG A 9 30.49 -14.66 -31.88
C ARG A 9 29.46 -14.61 -30.75
N TYR A 10 28.57 -13.65 -30.84
CA TYR A 10 27.47 -13.47 -29.88
C TYR A 10 26.16 -13.84 -30.55
N LEU A 11 25.37 -14.66 -29.85
CA LEU A 11 24.02 -15.00 -30.22
C LEU A 11 23.08 -14.40 -29.18
N THR A 12 22.15 -13.56 -29.62
CA THR A 12 21.09 -13.02 -28.76
C THR A 12 19.83 -13.83 -28.98
N VAL A 13 19.27 -14.37 -27.89
CA VAL A 13 17.99 -15.09 -27.89
C VAL A 13 16.99 -14.24 -27.12
N ASN A 14 15.90 -13.87 -27.78
CA ASN A 14 14.78 -13.18 -27.12
C ASN A 14 13.90 -14.22 -26.45
N LEU A 15 13.69 -14.05 -25.16
CA LEU A 15 12.78 -14.87 -24.36
C LEU A 15 11.42 -14.20 -24.27
N PRO A 16 10.32 -14.97 -24.18
CA PRO A 16 9.00 -14.42 -23.89
C PRO A 16 9.02 -13.65 -22.57
N GLU A 17 8.34 -12.49 -22.52
CA GLU A 17 8.24 -11.67 -21.30
C GLU A 17 7.47 -12.39 -20.18
N GLU A 18 6.56 -13.29 -20.55
CA GLU A 18 5.73 -14.05 -19.60
C GLU A 18 6.11 -15.53 -19.62
N GLN A 19 7.10 -15.88 -18.81
CA GLN A 19 7.48 -17.27 -18.59
C GLN A 19 6.86 -17.77 -17.28
N GLU A 20 5.84 -18.63 -17.36
CA GLU A 20 5.14 -19.17 -16.18
C GLU A 20 5.84 -20.38 -15.55
N VAL A 21 6.64 -21.10 -16.34
CA VAL A 21 7.28 -22.35 -15.91
C VAL A 21 8.77 -22.31 -16.21
N ALA A 22 9.58 -22.89 -15.33
CA ALA A 22 11.02 -23.01 -15.56
C ALA A 22 11.28 -23.91 -16.79
N VAL A 23 12.06 -23.41 -17.75
CA VAL A 23 12.46 -24.14 -18.95
C VAL A 23 13.97 -24.26 -19.04
N SER A 24 14.45 -25.37 -19.58
CA SER A 24 15.84 -25.54 -19.94
C SER A 24 16.01 -25.33 -21.45
N VAL A 25 16.87 -24.38 -21.80
CA VAL A 25 17.22 -24.10 -23.20
C VAL A 25 18.60 -24.64 -23.47
N LYS A 26 18.72 -25.53 -24.44
CA LYS A 26 19.98 -26.07 -24.91
C LYS A 26 20.42 -25.30 -26.15
N ILE A 27 21.55 -24.61 -26.06
CA ILE A 27 22.18 -23.93 -27.19
C ILE A 27 23.28 -24.83 -27.75
N LEU A 28 23.16 -25.18 -29.04
CA LEU A 28 24.12 -25.97 -29.79
C LEU A 28 24.87 -25.04 -30.74
N ALA A 29 26.18 -25.11 -30.70
CA ALA A 29 27.03 -24.44 -31.68
C ALA A 29 27.91 -25.45 -32.36
N SER A 30 27.94 -25.44 -33.70
CA SER A 30 28.82 -26.24 -34.53
C SER A 30 29.71 -25.33 -35.36
N ALA A 31 30.95 -25.76 -35.57
CA ALA A 31 31.87 -25.11 -36.49
C ALA A 31 32.52 -26.16 -37.37
N GLU A 32 32.53 -25.89 -38.67
CA GLU A 32 33.19 -26.69 -39.70
C GLU A 32 34.35 -25.88 -40.22
N VAL A 33 35.50 -26.51 -40.34
CA VAL A 33 36.71 -25.92 -40.92
C VAL A 33 37.23 -26.85 -41.99
N GLU A 34 37.23 -26.35 -43.22
CA GLU A 34 37.91 -27.00 -44.32
C GLU A 34 39.37 -26.61 -44.33
N MET A 35 40.26 -27.59 -44.33
CA MET A 35 41.70 -27.34 -44.45
C MET A 35 42.13 -27.89 -45.82
N THR A 36 42.57 -26.96 -46.65
CA THR A 36 43.17 -27.29 -47.96
C THR A 36 44.68 -27.08 -47.82
N GLU A 37 45.44 -28.16 -47.78
CA GLU A 37 46.88 -28.14 -48.02
C GLU A 37 47.20 -28.84 -49.34
N ALA A 38 48.20 -28.32 -50.03
CA ALA A 38 48.50 -28.69 -51.41
C ALA A 38 48.88 -30.17 -51.66
N ASP A 39 49.08 -30.98 -50.63
CA ASP A 39 49.52 -32.38 -50.71
C ASP A 39 48.80 -33.37 -49.76
N THR A 40 47.66 -32.99 -49.17
CA THR A 40 46.87 -33.87 -48.28
C THR A 40 45.40 -33.83 -48.66
N GLU A 41 44.69 -34.97 -48.50
CA GLU A 41 43.25 -35.04 -48.68
C GLU A 41 42.58 -33.95 -47.82
N ASP A 42 41.58 -33.26 -48.38
CA ASP A 42 40.79 -32.23 -47.71
C ASP A 42 40.24 -32.77 -46.40
N ALA A 43 40.72 -32.22 -45.29
CA ALA A 43 40.26 -32.61 -43.96
C ALA A 43 39.20 -31.61 -43.47
N VAL A 44 38.00 -32.11 -43.22
CA VAL A 44 36.92 -31.34 -42.61
C VAL A 44 36.90 -31.62 -41.11
N ILE A 45 37.14 -30.61 -40.30
CA ILE A 45 37.08 -30.71 -38.83
C ILE A 45 35.78 -30.10 -38.37
N ASN A 46 34.89 -30.97 -37.87
CA ASN A 46 33.64 -30.56 -37.21
C ASN A 46 33.81 -30.53 -35.72
N ARG A 47 33.44 -29.41 -35.09
CA ARG A 47 33.41 -29.24 -33.65
C ARG A 47 32.01 -28.79 -33.23
N GLU A 48 31.44 -29.51 -32.25
CA GLU A 48 30.17 -29.17 -31.66
C GLU A 48 30.37 -28.89 -30.16
N THR A 49 29.65 -27.93 -29.68
CA THR A 49 29.56 -27.64 -28.26
C THR A 49 28.11 -27.29 -27.89
N SER A 50 27.71 -27.61 -26.69
CA SER A 50 26.39 -27.25 -26.21
C SER A 50 26.47 -26.67 -24.81
N ARG A 51 25.54 -25.78 -24.48
CA ARG A 51 25.37 -25.23 -23.16
C ARG A 51 23.88 -25.25 -22.80
N ASP A 52 23.58 -25.80 -21.64
CA ASP A 52 22.23 -25.75 -21.07
C ASP A 52 22.12 -24.51 -20.20
N THR A 53 21.05 -23.76 -20.41
CA THR A 53 20.70 -22.58 -19.60
C THR A 53 19.30 -22.78 -19.05
N LYS A 54 19.16 -22.71 -17.73
CA LYS A 54 17.85 -22.79 -17.06
C LYS A 54 17.30 -21.37 -16.96
N ILE A 55 16.08 -21.21 -17.48
CA ILE A 55 15.29 -19.99 -17.35
C ILE A 55 14.32 -20.23 -16.21
N ILE A 56 14.32 -19.36 -15.22
CA ILE A 56 13.44 -19.42 -14.05
C ILE A 56 12.42 -18.30 -14.21
N PRO A 57 11.10 -18.58 -14.04
CA PRO A 57 10.09 -17.52 -14.06
C PRO A 57 10.32 -16.53 -12.93
N LEU A 58 10.04 -15.26 -13.20
CA LEU A 58 10.03 -14.24 -12.18
C LEU A 58 8.83 -14.44 -11.26
N GLU A 59 9.02 -14.25 -9.96
CA GLU A 59 7.94 -14.38 -8.97
C GLU A 59 7.07 -13.13 -8.91
N ALA A 60 5.75 -13.33 -8.85
CA ALA A 60 4.79 -12.28 -8.56
C ALA A 60 4.41 -12.32 -7.08
N SER A 61 4.62 -11.23 -6.37
CA SER A 61 4.20 -11.08 -4.98
C SER A 61 3.91 -9.63 -4.64
N PHE A 62 3.05 -9.39 -3.66
CA PHE A 62 2.75 -8.04 -3.20
C PHE A 62 2.30 -8.03 -1.75
N GLU A 63 2.40 -6.86 -1.13
CA GLU A 63 1.94 -6.58 0.22
C GLU A 63 0.86 -5.50 0.19
N VAL A 64 -0.09 -5.62 1.13
CA VAL A 64 -1.16 -4.64 1.30
C VAL A 64 -1.16 -4.16 2.75
N THR A 65 -1.15 -2.85 2.93
CA THR A 65 -1.33 -2.23 4.25
C THR A 65 -2.52 -1.28 4.22
N LYS A 66 -3.27 -1.24 5.33
CA LYS A 66 -4.41 -0.36 5.51
C LYS A 66 -4.38 0.29 6.87
N THR A 67 -4.60 1.60 6.90
CA THR A 67 -4.67 2.39 8.14
C THR A 67 -5.88 3.33 8.08
N ALA A 68 -6.41 3.69 9.24
CA ALA A 68 -7.39 4.76 9.38
C ALA A 68 -6.68 6.04 9.86
N ASP A 69 -7.24 7.20 9.55
CA ASP A 69 -6.73 8.51 10.01
C ASP A 69 -6.88 8.69 11.54
N ARG A 70 -7.73 7.87 12.17
CA ARG A 70 -7.95 7.84 13.61
C ARG A 70 -8.33 6.44 14.09
N SER A 71 -8.06 6.14 15.35
CA SER A 71 -8.44 4.88 16.00
C SER A 71 -9.73 4.96 16.80
N VAL A 72 -10.22 6.18 17.11
CA VAL A 72 -11.45 6.46 17.85
C VAL A 72 -12.29 7.45 17.06
N ALA A 73 -13.60 7.21 17.01
CA ALA A 73 -14.55 8.06 16.32
C ALA A 73 -15.89 8.09 17.07
N VAL A 74 -16.72 9.07 16.74
CA VAL A 74 -18.11 9.18 17.23
C VAL A 74 -19.11 8.97 16.09
N PRO A 75 -20.38 8.65 16.37
CA PRO A 75 -21.41 8.61 15.34
C PRO A 75 -21.42 9.88 14.48
N GLY A 76 -21.67 9.75 13.17
CA GLY A 76 -21.64 10.87 12.22
C GLY A 76 -20.26 11.23 11.67
N ASP A 77 -19.17 10.77 12.28
CA ASP A 77 -17.83 11.07 11.83
C ASP A 77 -17.52 10.55 10.42
N LYS A 78 -16.64 11.26 9.74
CA LYS A 78 -16.02 10.80 8.48
C LYS A 78 -14.64 10.23 8.77
N ILE A 79 -14.43 8.99 8.34
CA ILE A 79 -13.17 8.27 8.51
C ILE A 79 -12.48 8.14 7.16
N LEU A 80 -11.21 8.52 7.11
CA LEU A 80 -10.36 8.35 5.94
C LEU A 80 -9.44 7.15 6.13
N PHE A 81 -9.52 6.19 5.20
CA PHE A 81 -8.61 5.06 5.13
C PHE A 81 -7.53 5.30 4.09
N GLN A 82 -6.31 4.95 4.44
CA GLN A 82 -5.17 4.93 3.53
C GLN A 82 -4.79 3.47 3.26
N ILE A 83 -4.64 3.13 1.99
CA ILE A 83 -4.29 1.79 1.52
C ILE A 83 -3.03 1.92 0.69
N CYS A 84 -2.02 1.11 0.99
CA CYS A 84 -0.80 1.02 0.20
C CYS A 84 -0.64 -0.40 -0.30
N ILE A 85 -0.45 -0.57 -1.61
CA ILE A 85 -0.20 -1.83 -2.29
C ILE A 85 1.22 -1.74 -2.84
N ARG A 86 2.11 -2.60 -2.36
CA ARG A 86 3.51 -2.64 -2.78
C ARG A 86 3.81 -3.92 -3.52
N ASN A 87 4.32 -3.82 -4.73
CA ASN A 87 4.86 -4.94 -5.47
C ASN A 87 6.21 -5.35 -4.85
N THR A 88 6.25 -6.52 -4.22
CA THR A 88 7.45 -7.10 -3.59
C THR A 88 8.09 -8.18 -4.47
N GLY A 89 7.43 -8.54 -5.57
CA GLY A 89 7.92 -9.52 -6.54
C GLY A 89 8.84 -8.90 -7.60
N GLU A 90 9.19 -9.76 -8.56
CA GLU A 90 10.06 -9.43 -9.69
C GLU A 90 9.28 -9.16 -10.99
N ARG A 91 7.97 -9.51 -11.02
CA ARG A 91 7.07 -9.24 -12.15
C ARG A 91 6.28 -7.96 -11.94
N THR A 92 5.97 -7.25 -13.02
CA THR A 92 4.97 -6.19 -13.00
C THR A 92 3.61 -6.78 -12.68
N LEU A 93 2.88 -6.19 -11.75
CA LEU A 93 1.50 -6.56 -11.44
C LEU A 93 0.55 -5.78 -12.33
N HIS A 94 -0.38 -6.47 -12.98
CA HIS A 94 -1.39 -5.87 -13.86
C HIS A 94 -2.80 -6.07 -13.29
N SER A 95 -3.71 -5.21 -13.72
CA SER A 95 -5.12 -5.27 -13.31
C SER A 95 -5.29 -5.44 -11.80
N VAL A 96 -4.58 -4.64 -11.02
CA VAL A 96 -4.64 -4.67 -9.55
C VAL A 96 -6.01 -4.17 -9.11
N VAL A 97 -6.86 -5.09 -8.67
CA VAL A 97 -8.24 -4.79 -8.24
C VAL A 97 -8.31 -4.75 -6.73
N THR A 98 -8.79 -3.64 -6.20
CA THR A 98 -8.97 -3.40 -4.78
C THR A 98 -10.45 -3.27 -4.46
N THR A 99 -10.92 -4.00 -3.45
CA THR A 99 -12.34 -3.99 -3.03
C THR A 99 -12.41 -3.69 -1.53
N GLU A 100 -13.25 -2.73 -1.16
CA GLU A 100 -13.55 -2.38 0.22
C GLU A 100 -14.70 -3.21 0.78
N ARG A 101 -14.56 -3.64 2.04
CA ARG A 101 -15.59 -4.33 2.81
C ARG A 101 -15.62 -3.77 4.23
N PHE A 102 -16.69 -3.08 4.56
CA PHE A 102 -16.92 -2.54 5.90
C PHE A 102 -17.83 -3.46 6.70
N GLN A 103 -17.57 -3.60 7.99
CA GLN A 103 -18.36 -4.46 8.88
C GLN A 103 -19.85 -4.06 8.89
N LEU A 104 -20.14 -2.77 8.80
CA LEU A 104 -21.50 -2.28 8.58
C LEU A 104 -21.83 -2.39 7.08
N GLY A 105 -22.31 -3.55 6.64
CA GLY A 105 -22.49 -3.88 5.22
C GLY A 105 -23.44 -2.97 4.43
N ASN A 106 -24.30 -2.19 5.11
CA ASN A 106 -25.19 -1.19 4.52
C ASN A 106 -24.56 0.21 4.41
N VAL A 107 -23.33 0.40 4.91
CA VAL A 107 -22.61 1.68 4.87
C VAL A 107 -21.45 1.54 3.89
N PRO A 108 -21.51 2.15 2.70
CA PRO A 108 -20.46 2.00 1.71
C PRO A 108 -19.21 2.81 2.08
N VAL A 109 -18.07 2.17 2.05
CA VAL A 109 -16.75 2.84 2.00
C VAL A 109 -16.45 3.14 0.54
N GLN A 110 -16.20 4.39 0.22
CA GLN A 110 -15.98 4.85 -1.15
C GLN A 110 -14.54 5.28 -1.40
N PHE A 111 -13.94 4.75 -2.44
CA PHE A 111 -12.64 5.22 -2.91
C PHE A 111 -12.72 6.67 -3.40
N LEU A 112 -11.70 7.45 -3.06
CA LEU A 112 -11.52 8.80 -3.59
C LEU A 112 -10.91 8.74 -4.98
N GLU A 113 -11.29 9.69 -5.82
CA GLU A 113 -10.75 9.81 -7.18
C GLU A 113 -9.24 10.12 -7.14
N LYS A 114 -8.50 9.44 -7.98
CA LYS A 114 -7.06 9.60 -8.13
C LYS A 114 -6.67 9.33 -9.58
N GLU A 115 -5.72 10.10 -10.08
CA GLU A 115 -5.14 9.89 -11.41
C GLU A 115 -4.55 8.48 -11.54
N GLY A 116 -4.80 7.82 -12.67
CA GLY A 116 -4.36 6.45 -12.94
C GLY A 116 -5.16 5.34 -12.23
N VAL A 117 -6.27 5.69 -11.56
CA VAL A 117 -7.15 4.73 -10.88
C VAL A 117 -8.54 4.77 -11.50
N VAL A 118 -9.04 3.60 -11.90
CA VAL A 118 -10.40 3.44 -12.43
C VAL A 118 -11.33 2.94 -11.32
N LEU A 119 -12.39 3.69 -11.03
CA LEU A 119 -13.39 3.34 -10.01
C LEU A 119 -14.65 2.76 -10.67
N ASN A 120 -15.33 1.84 -9.98
CA ASN A 120 -16.68 1.41 -10.37
C ASN A 120 -17.71 2.51 -10.03
N LYS A 121 -18.95 2.35 -10.50
CA LYS A 121 -20.03 3.35 -10.30
C LYS A 121 -20.32 3.67 -8.82
N SER A 122 -20.24 2.68 -7.94
CA SER A 122 -20.44 2.84 -6.49
C SER A 122 -19.20 3.29 -5.74
N LYS A 123 -18.06 3.42 -6.43
CA LYS A 123 -16.75 3.75 -5.84
C LYS A 123 -16.28 2.79 -4.75
N THR A 124 -16.81 1.57 -4.72
CA THR A 124 -16.44 0.52 -3.75
C THR A 124 -15.33 -0.40 -4.26
N LYS A 125 -14.98 -0.26 -5.54
CA LYS A 125 -13.88 -0.98 -6.18
C LYS A 125 -13.00 -0.01 -6.96
N ALA A 126 -11.69 -0.19 -6.81
CA ALA A 126 -10.67 0.55 -7.54
C ALA A 126 -9.81 -0.42 -8.34
N ARG A 127 -9.41 -0.04 -9.57
CA ARG A 127 -8.47 -0.77 -10.41
C ARG A 127 -7.31 0.11 -10.78
N ILE A 128 -6.10 -0.38 -10.53
CA ILE A 128 -4.85 0.20 -10.99
C ILE A 128 -4.36 -0.66 -12.15
N GLU A 129 -3.94 -0.04 -13.23
CA GLU A 129 -3.55 -0.75 -14.45
C GLU A 129 -2.31 -1.61 -14.21
N ARG A 130 -1.27 -1.03 -13.60
CA ARG A 130 -0.02 -1.74 -13.33
C ARG A 130 0.74 -1.19 -12.12
N ILE A 131 1.54 -2.05 -11.47
CA ILE A 131 2.53 -1.69 -10.44
C ILE A 131 3.83 -2.43 -10.76
N GLU A 132 4.88 -1.70 -11.08
CA GLU A 132 6.19 -2.26 -11.42
C GLU A 132 6.90 -2.84 -10.19
N PRO A 133 7.87 -3.77 -10.36
CA PRO A 133 8.66 -4.33 -9.27
C PRO A 133 9.26 -3.26 -8.34
N GLY A 134 9.13 -3.46 -7.03
CA GLY A 134 9.61 -2.55 -6.01
C GLY A 134 8.83 -1.24 -5.86
N LYS A 135 7.83 -0.97 -6.71
CA LYS A 135 6.97 0.22 -6.63
C LYS A 135 5.75 -0.03 -5.75
N ALA A 136 5.13 1.07 -5.32
CA ALA A 136 3.90 1.04 -4.53
C ALA A 136 2.86 2.00 -5.11
N ALA A 137 1.60 1.63 -4.95
CA ALA A 137 0.44 2.45 -5.26
C ALA A 137 -0.37 2.72 -3.99
N GLY A 138 -0.69 4.00 -3.74
CA GLY A 138 -1.53 4.41 -2.62
C GLY A 138 -2.94 4.72 -3.09
N LEU A 139 -3.94 4.27 -2.36
CA LEU A 139 -5.36 4.61 -2.53
C LEU A 139 -5.89 5.24 -1.24
N GLN A 140 -6.95 6.01 -1.37
CA GLN A 140 -7.71 6.54 -0.24
C GLN A 140 -9.18 6.16 -0.39
N ALA A 141 -9.81 5.81 0.73
CA ALA A 141 -11.23 5.54 0.79
C ALA A 141 -11.84 6.21 2.01
N MET A 142 -13.10 6.61 1.93
CA MET A 142 -13.80 7.34 2.98
C MET A 142 -15.14 6.69 3.29
N VAL A 143 -15.50 6.70 4.57
CA VAL A 143 -16.82 6.35 5.06
C VAL A 143 -17.38 7.49 5.91
N THR A 144 -18.70 7.68 5.88
CA THR A 144 -19.43 8.50 6.86
C THR A 144 -20.18 7.54 7.77
N LEU A 145 -19.90 7.61 9.06
CA LEU A 145 -20.53 6.76 10.06
C LEU A 145 -22.02 7.17 10.27
N PRO A 146 -22.94 6.22 10.45
CA PRO A 146 -24.32 6.53 10.85
C PRO A 146 -24.38 7.25 12.20
N GLU A 147 -25.34 8.17 12.36
CA GLU A 147 -25.59 8.94 13.59
C GLU A 147 -26.08 8.08 14.76
N ASN A 148 -26.67 6.92 14.47
CA ASN A 148 -27.28 6.05 15.46
C ASN A 148 -26.41 4.86 15.87
N LEU A 149 -25.10 4.95 15.70
CA LEU A 149 -24.17 3.91 16.14
C LEU A 149 -24.10 3.85 17.66
N LYS A 150 -23.99 2.63 18.16
CA LYS A 150 -23.66 2.36 19.57
C LYS A 150 -22.15 2.16 19.72
N GLU A 151 -21.68 2.23 20.95
CA GLU A 151 -20.30 1.92 21.27
C GLU A 151 -19.93 0.51 20.83
N GLN A 152 -18.92 0.40 19.95
CA GLN A 152 -18.43 -0.85 19.39
C GLN A 152 -17.09 -0.67 18.66
N GLU A 153 -16.39 -1.78 18.43
CA GLU A 153 -15.25 -1.82 17.48
C GLU A 153 -15.79 -2.12 16.08
N LEU A 154 -15.36 -1.34 15.10
CA LEU A 154 -15.66 -1.54 13.69
C LEU A 154 -14.41 -1.94 12.93
N LEU A 155 -14.57 -2.89 12.02
CA LEU A 155 -13.54 -3.36 11.12
C LEU A 155 -13.81 -2.89 9.69
N ASN A 156 -12.77 -2.37 9.04
CA ASN A 156 -12.78 -2.14 7.61
C ASN A 156 -11.68 -2.96 6.95
N GLU A 157 -12.07 -3.88 6.08
CA GLU A 157 -11.19 -4.78 5.34
C GLU A 157 -11.05 -4.32 3.90
N VAL A 158 -9.85 -4.42 3.37
CA VAL A 158 -9.56 -4.30 1.94
C VAL A 158 -9.05 -5.62 1.40
N THR A 159 -9.54 -6.01 0.24
CA THR A 159 -9.05 -7.18 -0.51
C THR A 159 -8.42 -6.72 -1.81
N VAL A 160 -7.29 -7.31 -2.17
CA VAL A 160 -6.55 -6.99 -3.39
C VAL A 160 -6.23 -8.27 -4.16
N THR A 161 -6.46 -8.23 -5.47
CA THR A 161 -6.12 -9.30 -6.43
C THR A 161 -5.38 -8.70 -7.61
N THR A 162 -4.55 -9.51 -8.27
CA THR A 162 -3.82 -9.13 -9.49
C THR A 162 -3.92 -10.22 -10.53
N LEU A 163 -3.61 -9.90 -11.78
CA LEU A 163 -3.61 -10.87 -12.87
C LEU A 163 -2.54 -11.96 -12.64
N GLU A 164 -1.34 -11.57 -12.20
CA GLU A 164 -0.17 -12.45 -12.08
C GLU A 164 -0.25 -13.41 -10.89
N THR A 165 -1.00 -13.06 -9.85
CA THR A 165 -1.17 -13.91 -8.66
C THR A 165 -2.41 -14.80 -8.74
N GLY A 166 -3.20 -14.70 -9.84
CA GLY A 166 -4.38 -15.51 -10.08
C GLY A 166 -5.43 -15.37 -8.98
N GLU A 167 -5.81 -16.50 -8.34
CA GLU A 167 -6.82 -16.52 -7.29
C GLU A 167 -6.30 -16.08 -5.91
N GLN A 168 -5.02 -15.76 -5.77
CA GLN A 168 -4.46 -15.32 -4.51
C GLN A 168 -5.03 -13.94 -4.13
N VAL A 169 -5.66 -13.88 -2.95
CA VAL A 169 -6.24 -12.67 -2.39
C VAL A 169 -5.40 -12.20 -1.19
N MET A 170 -4.90 -10.98 -1.26
CA MET A 170 -4.26 -10.34 -0.10
C MET A 170 -5.26 -9.44 0.60
N THR A 171 -5.27 -9.47 1.93
CA THR A 171 -6.18 -8.69 2.77
C THR A 171 -5.42 -7.83 3.77
N SER A 172 -5.99 -6.69 4.12
CA SER A 172 -5.54 -5.84 5.22
C SER A 172 -6.74 -5.18 5.90
N GLN A 173 -6.63 -4.92 7.19
CA GLN A 173 -7.74 -4.41 8.00
C GLN A 173 -7.32 -3.18 8.80
N ALA A 174 -8.28 -2.25 8.99
CA ALA A 174 -8.17 -1.16 9.95
C ALA A 174 -9.31 -1.27 10.96
N LYS A 175 -9.02 -0.97 12.23
CA LYS A 175 -9.95 -1.00 13.35
C LYS A 175 -10.25 0.40 13.83
N ILE A 176 -11.50 0.65 14.21
CA ILE A 176 -11.97 1.92 14.74
C ILE A 176 -12.86 1.64 15.94
N GLN A 177 -12.56 2.25 17.08
CA GLN A 177 -13.41 2.21 18.26
C GLN A 177 -14.43 3.34 18.18
N ILE A 178 -15.72 3.00 18.18
CA ILE A 178 -16.81 3.98 18.29
C ILE A 178 -17.04 4.27 19.77
N ARG A 179 -17.08 5.55 20.11
CA ARG A 179 -17.50 6.05 21.41
C ARG A 179 -18.77 6.88 21.21
N VAL A 180 -19.65 6.78 22.18
CA VAL A 180 -20.85 7.63 22.28
C VAL A 180 -20.62 8.52 23.47
N ASP A 181 -20.59 9.85 23.27
CA ASP A 181 -20.60 10.77 24.39
C ASP A 181 -21.93 10.57 25.13
N GLU A 182 -21.90 10.11 26.38
CA GLU A 182 -23.06 10.14 27.22
C GLU A 182 -23.46 11.62 27.34
N GLU A 183 -24.62 11.99 26.78
CA GLU A 183 -25.25 13.26 27.11
C GLU A 183 -25.38 13.29 28.63
N VAL A 184 -24.66 14.16 29.29
CA VAL A 184 -24.88 14.48 30.69
C VAL A 184 -26.27 15.08 30.72
N GLU A 185 -27.29 14.24 31.00
CA GLU A 185 -28.60 14.73 31.39
C GLU A 185 -28.35 15.64 32.58
N THR A 186 -28.30 16.92 32.34
CA THR A 186 -28.39 17.92 33.39
C THR A 186 -29.75 17.77 33.99
N GLU A 187 -29.80 17.10 35.16
CA GLU A 187 -30.96 17.15 36.06
C GLU A 187 -31.24 18.61 36.44
N GLU A 188 -31.91 19.33 35.57
CA GLU A 188 -32.47 20.64 35.80
C GLU A 188 -33.99 20.54 35.92
N ALA A 189 -34.46 19.69 36.84
CA ALA A 189 -35.86 19.62 37.17
C ALA A 189 -36.05 19.13 38.61
N ASP A 190 -35.61 19.85 39.60
CA ASP A 190 -36.28 19.85 40.90
C ASP A 190 -35.81 21.01 41.80
N ARG A 191 -36.14 22.23 41.45
CA ARG A 191 -36.10 23.37 42.39
C ARG A 191 -37.19 24.38 42.04
N MET A 192 -38.42 23.98 42.15
CA MET A 192 -39.53 24.92 42.21
C MET A 192 -40.58 24.38 43.19
N SER A 193 -40.34 24.63 44.44
CA SER A 193 -41.38 24.90 45.44
C SER A 193 -40.78 24.98 46.83
N VAL A 194 -40.47 26.16 47.30
CA VAL A 194 -40.62 26.53 48.71
C VAL A 194 -40.80 28.05 48.82
N ASP A 195 -41.97 28.45 49.10
CA ASP A 195 -42.49 29.54 49.91
C ASP A 195 -41.82 30.92 49.95
N MET A 196 -42.65 31.90 49.56
CA MET A 196 -42.59 33.27 50.05
C MET A 196 -42.68 33.30 51.58
N ASP A 197 -41.69 33.92 52.22
CA ASP A 197 -42.02 34.78 53.32
C ASP A 197 -41.02 35.93 53.48
N ASN A 198 -41.55 37.04 53.88
CA ASN A 198 -41.15 38.40 53.92
C ASN A 198 -40.11 38.66 55.03
N SER A 199 -39.03 39.36 54.74
CA SER A 199 -38.49 40.40 55.67
C SER A 199 -37.38 41.21 55.07
N ALA A 200 -37.61 42.51 55.05
CA ALA A 200 -36.69 43.56 54.70
C ALA A 200 -35.56 43.70 55.75
N VAL A 201 -34.28 43.78 55.30
CA VAL A 201 -33.25 44.57 55.95
C VAL A 201 -32.26 45.08 54.93
N SER A 202 -32.12 46.38 54.87
CA SER A 202 -31.10 47.15 54.16
C SER A 202 -29.74 46.97 54.78
N HIS A 203 -28.66 46.82 53.97
CA HIS A 203 -27.35 47.42 54.23
C HIS A 203 -26.45 47.45 53.00
N THR A 204 -26.14 48.66 52.62
CA THR A 204 -24.83 49.27 52.21
C THR A 204 -23.87 48.45 51.40
N GLY A 205 -23.59 49.04 50.24
CA GLY A 205 -22.53 48.87 49.25
C GLY A 205 -21.17 48.37 49.66
N GLU A 206 -20.64 47.55 48.79
CA GLU A 206 -19.22 47.50 48.50
C GLU A 206 -19.02 47.08 47.08
N SER A 207 -18.30 47.95 46.35
CA SER A 207 -17.88 47.75 44.97
C SER A 207 -16.73 46.77 44.88
N TYR A 208 -16.83 45.69 44.12
CA TYR A 208 -15.70 44.86 43.73
C TYR A 208 -15.28 45.17 42.31
N PRO A 209 -13.97 45.20 42.03
CA PRO A 209 -13.44 45.61 40.73
C PRO A 209 -13.61 44.51 39.69
N ALA A 210 -13.80 44.93 38.45
CA ALA A 210 -13.92 44.14 37.28
C ALA A 210 -12.76 43.14 37.08
N SER A 211 -13.07 41.86 37.01
CA SER A 211 -12.15 40.80 36.58
C SER A 211 -11.93 40.91 35.09
N THR A 212 -10.71 41.28 34.73
CA THR A 212 -10.24 41.25 33.35
C THR A 212 -10.01 39.81 32.91
N HIS A 213 -10.78 39.37 31.94
CA HIS A 213 -10.51 38.11 31.22
C HIS A 213 -9.29 38.30 30.33
N PRO A 214 -8.28 37.41 30.39
CA PRO A 214 -7.22 37.41 29.38
C PRO A 214 -7.78 36.86 28.07
N LYS A 215 -7.65 37.66 27.01
CA LYS A 215 -7.83 37.19 25.63
C LYS A 215 -6.63 36.34 25.26
N THR A 216 -6.77 35.01 25.26
CA THR A 216 -5.83 34.12 24.59
C THR A 216 -6.28 33.95 23.14
N GLY A 217 -5.68 34.76 22.26
CA GLY A 217 -5.66 34.48 20.85
C GLY A 217 -4.49 33.53 20.58
N ASP A 218 -4.77 32.27 20.36
CA ASP A 218 -3.78 31.34 19.83
C ASP A 218 -3.79 31.41 18.31
N PRO A 219 -2.65 31.76 17.68
CA PRO A 219 -2.52 31.61 16.24
C PRO A 219 -2.35 30.14 15.89
N TYR A 220 -3.24 29.67 15.05
CA TYR A 220 -3.18 28.37 14.38
C TYR A 220 -1.82 28.20 13.70
N GLN A 221 -0.95 27.35 14.25
CA GLN A 221 0.24 26.90 13.57
C GLN A 221 -0.07 25.57 12.87
N PRO A 222 0.05 25.47 11.52
CA PRO A 222 -0.03 24.18 10.85
C PRO A 222 1.24 23.39 11.15
N PHE A 223 1.10 22.30 11.88
CA PHE A 223 2.19 21.35 12.08
C PHE A 223 2.58 20.70 10.76
N LEU A 224 3.72 21.11 10.24
CA LEU A 224 4.47 20.40 9.21
C LEU A 224 5.03 19.11 9.87
N TRP A 225 4.40 17.98 9.60
CA TRP A 225 5.00 16.69 9.88
C TRP A 225 6.09 16.41 8.84
N LEU A 226 7.31 16.77 9.21
CA LEU A 226 8.50 16.29 8.53
C LEU A 226 8.65 14.81 8.90
N ALA A 227 8.44 13.92 7.92
CA ALA A 227 8.69 12.49 8.08
C ALA A 227 10.19 12.28 8.31
N MET A 228 10.58 12.00 9.53
CA MET A 228 11.89 11.42 9.84
C MET A 228 11.88 9.96 9.42
N ILE A 229 12.55 9.68 8.32
CA ILE A 229 12.94 8.33 7.92
C ILE A 229 14.15 7.97 8.79
N PRO A 230 14.11 6.91 9.62
CA PRO A 230 15.33 6.43 10.26
C PRO A 230 16.21 5.78 9.19
N GLY A 231 17.41 6.29 9.07
CA GLY A 231 18.40 5.85 8.11
C GLY A 231 18.91 4.44 8.34
N SER A 232 19.17 3.82 7.20
CA SER A 232 20.30 2.96 6.88
C SER A 232 20.90 2.07 7.98
N MET A 233 20.63 0.75 7.87
CA MET A 233 21.63 -0.25 8.23
C MET A 233 22.33 -0.74 6.95
N LEU A 234 23.57 -0.32 6.80
CA LEU A 234 24.55 -0.91 5.91
C LEU A 234 24.84 -2.34 6.37
N ALA A 235 24.32 -3.32 5.65
CA ALA A 235 24.80 -4.69 5.75
C ALA A 235 25.87 -4.88 4.65
N ALA A 236 27.12 -4.88 5.07
CA ALA A 236 28.25 -5.26 4.24
C ALA A 236 28.14 -6.74 3.85
N GLY A 237 27.76 -7.00 2.60
CA GLY A 237 27.75 -8.34 2.02
C GLY A 237 29.17 -8.78 1.65
N TRP A 238 29.63 -9.84 2.23
CA TRP A 238 30.88 -10.54 1.94
C TRP A 238 30.79 -11.16 0.53
N ILE A 239 31.67 -10.69 -0.36
CA ILE A 239 31.95 -11.37 -1.62
C ILE A 239 32.87 -12.55 -1.30
N ARG A 240 32.38 -13.78 -1.35
CA ARG A 240 33.22 -14.97 -1.45
C ARG A 240 33.43 -15.28 -2.93
N ARG A 241 34.64 -14.97 -3.37
CA ARG A 241 35.22 -15.42 -4.62
C ARG A 241 35.63 -16.90 -4.44
N TRP A 242 35.10 -17.79 -5.27
CA TRP A 242 35.63 -19.13 -5.45
C TRP A 242 36.26 -19.24 -6.84
N MET A 243 37.46 -19.76 -6.82
CA MET A 243 38.27 -20.11 -7.99
C MET A 243 37.61 -21.21 -8.83
#